data_c216ac9f73daeb3160c67eb19beaae9f
#
_entry.id   c216ac9f73daeb3160c67eb19beaae9f
#
_cell.length_a   1.000
_cell.length_b   1.000
_cell.length_c   1.000
_cell.angle_alpha   90.00
_cell.angle_beta   90.00
_cell.angle_gamma   90.00
#
_symmetry.space_group_name_H-M   'P 1'
#
loop_
_entity.id
_entity.type
_entity.pdbx_description
1 polymer ?
#
loop_
_entity_poly.entity_id
_entity_poly.type
_entity_poly.pdbx_seq_one_letter_code
_entity_poly.pdbx_strand_id
1 'polypeptide(L)'
;VTIAVVGTDTGVGKTVVTAAIVARLRRDGVDARAIKPTQTGFPEDDDADYVRWACDDEAAALRLRTYGEPLAPAVAARRADDPIGYDELLSETREAVDDSEFVVVEGAGGLRVPLSNDPRREIVDVVADLDAPALVVARSGLGTLNHTALTVEALRRRDVSVLGVALNRYEGESVAERTNPDELERMCDCPVWTLPESPLESRDDVRELGADLPAFDGRVGEDPPM
;
A
#
# COMPACT_ATOMS: atom_id res chain seq x y z
N VAL A 1 -3.16 11.61 -10.43
CA VAL A 1 -2.18 10.51 -10.38
C VAL A 1 -2.65 9.46 -9.35
N THR A 2 -2.61 8.18 -9.70
CA THR A 2 -2.99 7.09 -8.78
C THR A 2 -1.86 6.09 -8.65
N ILE A 3 -1.54 5.69 -7.43
CA ILE A 3 -0.64 4.57 -7.15
C ILE A 3 -1.31 3.58 -6.20
N ALA A 4 -0.88 2.33 -6.21
CA ALA A 4 -1.30 1.33 -5.23
C ALA A 4 -0.18 1.06 -4.22
N VAL A 5 -0.49 1.02 -2.93
CA VAL A 5 0.40 0.51 -1.88
C VAL A 5 -0.07 -0.89 -1.51
N VAL A 6 0.76 -1.88 -1.83
CA VAL A 6 0.48 -3.29 -1.58
C VAL A 6 1.52 -3.91 -0.64
N GLY A 7 1.18 -5.00 -0.01
CA GLY A 7 2.10 -5.66 0.92
C GLY A 7 2.41 -7.10 0.56
N THR A 8 3.58 -7.55 0.97
CA THR A 8 3.94 -8.97 0.93
C THR A 8 3.15 -9.78 1.96
N ASP A 9 2.62 -9.11 3.01
CA ASP A 9 1.88 -9.73 4.11
C ASP A 9 1.04 -8.69 4.87
N THR A 10 0.30 -9.14 5.90
CA THR A 10 -0.32 -8.28 6.91
C THR A 10 0.75 -7.76 7.88
N GLY A 11 0.59 -6.53 8.38
CA GLY A 11 1.48 -5.94 9.37
C GLY A 11 2.90 -5.60 8.88
N VAL A 12 3.11 -5.52 7.56
CA VAL A 12 4.41 -5.08 6.99
C VAL A 12 4.58 -3.56 7.02
N GLY A 13 3.52 -2.80 7.35
CA GLY A 13 3.56 -1.35 7.48
C GLY A 13 3.00 -0.58 6.29
N LYS A 14 2.10 -1.18 5.49
CA LYS A 14 1.42 -0.47 4.38
C LYS A 14 0.84 0.87 4.81
N THR A 15 0.07 0.87 5.88
CA THR A 15 -0.62 2.06 6.40
C THR A 15 0.34 3.17 6.79
N VAL A 16 1.47 2.81 7.39
CA VAL A 16 2.56 3.77 7.72
C VAL A 16 3.14 4.37 6.45
N VAL A 17 3.45 3.55 5.45
CA VAL A 17 3.99 4.02 4.16
C VAL A 17 2.96 4.88 3.42
N THR A 18 1.69 4.47 3.39
CA THR A 18 0.57 5.24 2.83
C THR A 18 0.48 6.61 3.50
N ALA A 19 0.47 6.65 4.83
CA ALA A 19 0.40 7.89 5.59
C ALA A 19 1.60 8.81 5.33
N ALA A 20 2.80 8.25 5.27
CA ALA A 20 4.03 8.98 4.99
C ALA A 20 4.00 9.65 3.60
N ILE A 21 3.53 8.93 2.57
CA ILE A 21 3.36 9.46 1.21
C ILE A 21 2.34 10.60 1.20
N VAL A 22 1.14 10.36 1.72
CA VAL A 22 0.05 11.34 1.70
C VAL A 22 0.42 12.59 2.51
N ALA A 23 0.95 12.42 3.73
CA ALA A 23 1.35 13.54 4.58
C ALA A 23 2.45 14.40 3.95
N ARG A 24 3.44 13.79 3.28
CA ARG A 24 4.47 14.50 2.54
C ARG A 24 3.88 15.31 1.39
N LEU A 25 3.07 14.68 0.52
CA LEU A 25 2.47 15.33 -0.63
C LEU A 25 1.57 16.51 -0.22
N ARG A 26 0.75 16.33 0.82
CA ARG A 26 -0.10 17.41 1.34
C ARG A 26 0.71 18.56 1.92
N ARG A 27 1.81 18.28 2.63
CA ARG A 27 2.75 19.33 3.08
C ARG A 27 3.32 20.12 1.92
N ASP A 28 3.58 19.46 0.79
CA ASP A 28 4.13 20.08 -0.42
C ASP A 28 3.02 20.76 -1.27
N GLY A 29 1.78 20.81 -0.77
CA GLY A 29 0.65 21.53 -1.36
C GLY A 29 -0.15 20.73 -2.39
N VAL A 30 0.09 19.43 -2.53
CA VAL A 30 -0.66 18.53 -3.43
C VAL A 30 -1.95 18.08 -2.74
N ASP A 31 -3.08 18.11 -3.44
CA ASP A 31 -4.32 17.47 -2.97
C ASP A 31 -4.20 15.95 -3.06
N ALA A 32 -3.59 15.35 -2.02
CA ALA A 32 -3.33 13.92 -1.94
C ALA A 32 -4.27 13.24 -0.94
N ARG A 33 -4.75 12.03 -1.27
CA ARG A 33 -5.66 11.24 -0.44
C ARG A 33 -5.28 9.76 -0.45
N ALA A 34 -5.50 9.08 0.68
CA ALA A 34 -5.51 7.62 0.74
C ALA A 34 -6.93 7.08 0.55
N ILE A 35 -7.06 5.98 -0.18
CA ILE A 35 -8.31 5.22 -0.28
C ILE A 35 -8.04 3.80 0.20
N LYS A 36 -8.83 3.37 1.19
CA LYS A 36 -8.89 1.99 1.67
C LYS A 36 -10.17 1.34 1.14
N PRO A 37 -10.11 0.57 0.04
CA PRO A 37 -11.32 -0.05 -0.53
C PRO A 37 -12.05 -0.95 0.47
N THR A 38 -11.29 -1.67 1.30
CA THR A 38 -11.87 -2.55 2.33
C THR A 38 -11.02 -2.52 3.60
N GLN A 39 -11.64 -2.21 4.73
CA GLN A 39 -11.08 -2.27 6.08
C GLN A 39 -11.70 -3.43 6.85
N THR A 40 -10.87 -4.29 7.43
CA THR A 40 -11.27 -5.34 8.36
C THR A 40 -10.68 -5.08 9.74
N GLY A 41 -11.32 -5.61 10.80
CA GLY A 41 -10.94 -5.30 12.18
C GLY A 41 -11.49 -3.95 12.69
N PHE A 42 -12.38 -3.32 11.91
CA PHE A 42 -12.98 -2.02 12.27
C PHE A 42 -13.98 -2.17 13.45
N PRO A 43 -14.01 -1.25 14.42
CA PRO A 43 -13.27 0.03 14.47
C PRO A 43 -11.90 -0.02 15.17
N GLU A 44 -11.48 -1.15 15.72
CA GLU A 44 -10.22 -1.27 16.47
C GLU A 44 -9.01 -1.06 15.57
N ASP A 45 -9.07 -1.59 14.33
CA ASP A 45 -8.11 -1.32 13.25
C ASP A 45 -8.75 -0.36 12.25
N ASP A 46 -8.18 0.83 12.07
CA ASP A 46 -8.62 1.82 11.10
C ASP A 46 -7.45 2.50 10.40
N ASP A 47 -7.05 1.95 9.25
CA ASP A 47 -5.94 2.46 8.45
C ASP A 47 -6.21 3.90 7.96
N ALA A 48 -7.45 4.23 7.61
CA ALA A 48 -7.82 5.57 7.18
C ALA A 48 -7.70 6.60 8.32
N ASP A 49 -8.05 6.21 9.55
CA ASP A 49 -7.92 7.10 10.71
C ASP A 49 -6.45 7.41 11.02
N TYR A 50 -5.57 6.43 10.87
CA TYR A 50 -4.13 6.65 11.01
C TYR A 50 -3.60 7.67 9.99
N VAL A 51 -4.03 7.58 8.72
CA VAL A 51 -3.65 8.56 7.68
C VAL A 51 -4.19 9.95 7.99
N ARG A 52 -5.46 10.06 8.42
CA ARG A 52 -6.08 11.33 8.85
C ARG A 52 -5.31 11.95 10.00
N TRP A 53 -4.98 11.15 11.01
CA TRP A 53 -4.14 11.59 12.13
C TRP A 53 -2.78 12.11 11.64
N ALA A 54 -2.07 11.39 10.79
CA ALA A 54 -0.76 11.79 10.30
C ALA A 54 -0.79 13.10 9.49
N CYS A 55 -1.89 13.33 8.78
CA CYS A 55 -2.09 14.54 7.96
C CYS A 55 -2.70 15.72 8.72
N ASP A 56 -3.29 15.50 9.92
CA ASP A 56 -4.13 16.46 10.63
C ASP A 56 -5.34 16.94 9.81
N ASP A 57 -5.92 16.03 9.01
CA ASP A 57 -7.00 16.36 8.09
C ASP A 57 -7.90 15.13 7.82
N GLU A 58 -9.20 15.29 8.12
CA GLU A 58 -10.22 14.25 7.85
C GLU A 58 -10.37 13.92 6.36
N ALA A 59 -10.08 14.87 5.47
CA ALA A 59 -10.13 14.65 4.03
C ALA A 59 -8.97 13.84 3.46
N ALA A 60 -7.91 13.59 4.27
CA ALA A 60 -6.71 12.89 3.82
C ALA A 60 -6.91 11.41 3.54
N ALA A 61 -8.00 10.81 4.01
CA ALA A 61 -8.27 9.39 3.74
C ALA A 61 -9.76 9.05 3.70
N LEU A 62 -10.08 8.02 2.92
CA LEU A 62 -11.40 7.43 2.79
C LEU A 62 -11.32 5.91 2.89
N ARG A 63 -12.28 5.29 3.59
CA ARG A 63 -12.54 3.85 3.53
C ARG A 63 -13.92 3.61 2.94
N LEU A 64 -14.07 2.58 2.10
CA LEU A 64 -15.33 2.33 1.39
C LEU A 64 -16.17 1.24 2.07
N ARG A 65 -15.56 0.10 2.40
CA ARG A 65 -16.23 -1.02 3.08
C ARG A 65 -15.54 -1.33 4.39
N THR A 66 -16.33 -1.61 5.44
CA THR A 66 -15.80 -1.92 6.78
C THR A 66 -16.39 -3.21 7.33
N TYR A 67 -15.56 -4.06 7.94
CA TYR A 67 -15.96 -5.30 8.58
C TYR A 67 -15.30 -5.44 9.94
N GLY A 68 -16.07 -5.89 10.94
CA GLY A 68 -15.61 -5.95 12.33
C GLY A 68 -14.57 -7.04 12.60
N GLU A 69 -14.62 -8.18 11.92
CA GLU A 69 -13.65 -9.25 12.16
C GLU A 69 -12.32 -8.99 11.41
N PRO A 70 -11.15 -9.13 12.07
CA PRO A 70 -9.83 -8.93 11.46
C PRO A 70 -9.40 -10.15 10.62
N LEU A 71 -10.14 -10.40 9.55
CA LEU A 71 -9.96 -11.52 8.63
C LEU A 71 -9.70 -11.01 7.21
N ALA A 72 -9.40 -11.93 6.29
CA ALA A 72 -9.39 -11.58 4.87
C ALA A 72 -10.75 -10.99 4.44
N PRO A 73 -10.80 -9.92 3.63
CA PRO A 73 -12.06 -9.22 3.29
C PRO A 73 -13.20 -10.14 2.86
N ALA A 74 -12.94 -11.07 1.92
CA ALA A 74 -13.97 -12.02 1.48
C ALA A 74 -14.48 -12.95 2.59
N VAL A 75 -13.67 -13.21 3.61
CA VAL A 75 -14.06 -14.05 4.77
C VAL A 75 -14.86 -13.21 5.75
N ALA A 76 -14.40 -12.01 6.09
CA ALA A 76 -15.09 -11.09 6.98
C ALA A 76 -16.49 -10.74 6.44
N ALA A 77 -16.57 -10.37 5.15
CA ALA A 77 -17.81 -10.06 4.45
C ALA A 77 -18.83 -11.23 4.48
N ARG A 78 -18.37 -12.45 4.20
CA ARG A 78 -19.24 -13.64 4.28
C ARG A 78 -19.75 -13.90 5.69
N ARG A 79 -18.92 -13.68 6.72
CA ARG A 79 -19.31 -13.85 8.12
C ARG A 79 -20.25 -12.78 8.61
N ALA A 80 -20.16 -11.59 8.03
CA ALA A 80 -21.08 -10.47 8.30
C ALA A 80 -22.40 -10.57 7.52
N ASP A 81 -22.57 -11.60 6.66
CA ASP A 81 -23.70 -11.72 5.70
C ASP A 81 -23.85 -10.48 4.81
N ASP A 82 -22.73 -9.84 4.50
CA ASP A 82 -22.62 -8.64 3.66
C ASP A 82 -21.51 -8.82 2.61
N PRO A 83 -21.77 -9.62 1.55
CA PRO A 83 -20.77 -9.98 0.57
C PRO A 83 -20.30 -8.78 -0.25
N ILE A 84 -19.00 -8.73 -0.54
CA ILE A 84 -18.41 -7.67 -1.37
C ILE A 84 -18.79 -7.91 -2.84
N GLY A 85 -19.58 -7.00 -3.41
CA GLY A 85 -19.79 -6.86 -4.85
C GLY A 85 -18.55 -6.24 -5.48
N TYR A 86 -17.76 -7.03 -6.22
CA TYR A 86 -16.49 -6.56 -6.75
C TYR A 86 -16.63 -5.37 -7.69
N ASP A 87 -17.56 -5.46 -8.65
CA ASP A 87 -17.76 -4.40 -9.66
C ASP A 87 -18.26 -3.10 -9.02
N GLU A 88 -19.10 -3.20 -7.98
CA GLU A 88 -19.55 -2.05 -7.20
C GLU A 88 -18.39 -1.40 -6.44
N LEU A 89 -17.60 -2.20 -5.70
CA LEU A 89 -16.43 -1.71 -4.98
C LEU A 89 -15.42 -1.03 -5.92
N LEU A 90 -15.19 -1.63 -7.10
CA LEU A 90 -14.29 -1.05 -8.10
C LEU A 90 -14.82 0.28 -8.65
N SER A 91 -16.13 0.37 -8.92
CA SER A 91 -16.76 1.62 -9.36
C SER A 91 -16.62 2.71 -8.31
N GLU A 92 -16.94 2.42 -7.05
CA GLU A 92 -16.78 3.37 -5.94
C GLU A 92 -15.33 3.79 -5.74
N THR A 93 -14.39 2.84 -5.91
CA THR A 93 -12.96 3.16 -5.80
C THR A 93 -12.54 4.10 -6.93
N ARG A 94 -12.98 3.90 -8.16
CA ARG A 94 -12.72 4.80 -9.30
C ARG A 94 -13.30 6.18 -9.08
N GLU A 95 -14.54 6.28 -8.63
CA GLU A 95 -15.17 7.56 -8.30
C GLU A 95 -14.37 8.32 -7.24
N ALA A 96 -13.93 7.62 -6.18
CA ALA A 96 -13.13 8.24 -5.14
C ALA A 96 -11.71 8.64 -5.61
N VAL A 97 -11.15 7.94 -6.60
CA VAL A 97 -9.85 8.29 -7.23
C VAL A 97 -9.94 9.59 -8.00
N ASP A 98 -11.07 9.84 -8.69
CA ASP A 98 -11.25 11.02 -9.53
C ASP A 98 -11.41 12.33 -8.73
N ASP A 99 -11.64 12.23 -7.42
CA ASP A 99 -11.90 13.38 -6.54
C ASP A 99 -10.62 14.11 -6.04
N SER A 100 -9.41 13.62 -6.36
CA SER A 100 -8.16 14.21 -5.85
C SER A 100 -7.04 14.20 -6.90
N GLU A 101 -6.09 15.11 -6.75
CA GLU A 101 -4.95 15.22 -7.67
C GLU A 101 -4.01 14.00 -7.59
N PHE A 102 -3.78 13.50 -6.37
CA PHE A 102 -2.96 12.33 -6.12
C PHE A 102 -3.66 11.35 -5.17
N VAL A 103 -3.76 10.09 -5.55
CA VAL A 103 -4.42 9.07 -4.75
C VAL A 103 -3.52 7.88 -4.50
N VAL A 104 -3.48 7.45 -3.24
CA VAL A 104 -2.86 6.20 -2.80
C VAL A 104 -3.96 5.19 -2.49
N VAL A 105 -4.11 4.15 -3.29
CA VAL A 105 -5.02 3.04 -3.00
C VAL A 105 -4.29 1.99 -2.17
N GLU A 106 -4.73 1.78 -0.93
CA GLU A 106 -4.09 0.83 -0.02
C GLU A 106 -4.78 -0.53 -0.01
N GLY A 107 -4.02 -1.58 -0.31
CA GLY A 107 -4.49 -2.97 -0.23
C GLY A 107 -4.69 -3.47 1.19
N ALA A 108 -5.52 -4.51 1.37
CA ALA A 108 -5.77 -5.19 2.64
C ALA A 108 -4.98 -6.50 2.73
N GLY A 109 -4.11 -6.64 3.74
CA GLY A 109 -3.27 -7.83 3.90
C GLY A 109 -2.19 -7.96 2.81
N GLY A 110 -1.89 -9.18 2.40
CA GLY A 110 -0.98 -9.46 1.28
C GLY A 110 -1.69 -9.38 -0.07
N LEU A 111 -0.90 -9.29 -1.16
CA LEU A 111 -1.39 -9.07 -2.52
C LEU A 111 -2.43 -10.10 -3.01
N ARG A 112 -2.27 -11.37 -2.63
CA ARG A 112 -3.14 -12.49 -3.04
C ARG A 112 -4.28 -12.77 -2.05
N VAL A 113 -4.54 -11.86 -1.12
CA VAL A 113 -5.65 -12.00 -0.16
C VAL A 113 -6.99 -11.93 -0.90
N PRO A 114 -7.94 -12.88 -0.62
CA PRO A 114 -9.24 -12.87 -1.27
C PRO A 114 -10.07 -11.66 -0.83
N LEU A 115 -10.51 -10.89 -1.82
CA LEU A 115 -11.33 -9.69 -1.65
C LEU A 115 -12.82 -9.99 -1.78
N SER A 116 -13.20 -10.76 -2.81
CA SER A 116 -14.57 -11.22 -3.02
C SER A 116 -14.62 -12.70 -3.39
N ASN A 117 -15.80 -13.32 -3.24
CA ASN A 117 -15.97 -14.75 -3.51
C ASN A 117 -16.70 -15.04 -4.82
N ASP A 118 -17.61 -14.16 -5.25
CA ASP A 118 -18.41 -14.32 -6.46
C ASP A 118 -18.57 -12.96 -7.17
N PRO A 119 -17.84 -12.71 -8.27
CA PRO A 119 -16.73 -13.53 -8.74
C PRO A 119 -15.56 -13.56 -7.76
N ARG A 120 -14.76 -14.62 -7.79
CA ARG A 120 -13.54 -14.66 -6.96
C ARG A 120 -12.55 -13.62 -7.46
N ARG A 121 -12.21 -12.69 -6.57
CA ARG A 121 -11.22 -11.63 -6.79
C ARG A 121 -10.28 -11.52 -5.60
N GLU A 122 -9.06 -11.08 -5.89
CA GLU A 122 -7.98 -10.84 -4.92
C GLU A 122 -7.62 -9.35 -4.91
N ILE A 123 -6.80 -8.91 -3.97
CA ILE A 123 -6.35 -7.50 -3.91
C ILE A 123 -5.63 -7.08 -5.20
N VAL A 124 -4.85 -7.98 -5.80
CA VAL A 124 -4.16 -7.71 -7.08
C VAL A 124 -5.13 -7.37 -8.22
N ASP A 125 -6.35 -7.89 -8.19
CA ASP A 125 -7.34 -7.59 -9.24
C ASP A 125 -7.77 -6.11 -9.20
N VAL A 126 -7.97 -5.55 -8.00
CA VAL A 126 -8.27 -4.11 -7.86
C VAL A 126 -7.14 -3.25 -8.40
N VAL A 127 -5.90 -3.60 -8.05
CA VAL A 127 -4.72 -2.85 -8.51
C VAL A 127 -4.61 -2.88 -10.04
N ALA A 128 -4.80 -4.04 -10.65
CA ALA A 128 -4.77 -4.22 -12.10
C ALA A 128 -5.94 -3.49 -12.79
N ASP A 129 -7.16 -3.63 -12.27
CA ASP A 129 -8.35 -3.02 -12.86
C ASP A 129 -8.41 -1.50 -12.67
N LEU A 130 -7.62 -0.92 -11.75
CA LEU A 130 -7.39 0.52 -11.61
C LEU A 130 -6.26 1.04 -12.51
N ASP A 131 -5.50 0.15 -13.17
CA ASP A 131 -4.27 0.49 -13.91
C ASP A 131 -3.29 1.32 -13.07
N ALA A 132 -3.22 1.02 -11.76
CA ALA A 132 -2.42 1.75 -10.81
C ALA A 132 -1.04 1.10 -10.64
N PRO A 133 0.07 1.81 -10.91
CA PRO A 133 1.40 1.30 -10.61
C PRO A 133 1.55 1.06 -9.11
N ALA A 134 2.25 -0.01 -8.73
CA ALA A 134 2.29 -0.50 -7.37
C ALA A 134 3.64 -0.25 -6.67
N LEU A 135 3.59 0.29 -5.45
CA LEU A 135 4.68 0.25 -4.47
C LEU A 135 4.48 -0.97 -3.56
N VAL A 136 5.47 -1.84 -3.51
CA VAL A 136 5.43 -3.05 -2.67
C VAL A 136 6.07 -2.75 -1.32
N VAL A 137 5.33 -2.95 -0.23
CA VAL A 137 5.85 -2.83 1.14
C VAL A 137 6.16 -4.21 1.70
N ALA A 138 7.36 -4.37 2.20
CA ALA A 138 7.86 -5.62 2.78
C ALA A 138 8.63 -5.36 4.08
N ARG A 139 8.83 -6.41 4.88
CA ARG A 139 9.77 -6.37 6.02
C ARG A 139 11.21 -6.45 5.53
N SER A 140 12.16 -5.94 6.32
CA SER A 140 13.59 -5.93 5.95
C SER A 140 14.32 -7.24 6.17
N GLY A 141 13.85 -8.08 7.12
CA GLY A 141 14.56 -9.24 7.64
C GLY A 141 14.50 -10.50 6.78
N LEU A 142 14.88 -11.62 7.40
CA LEU A 142 14.95 -12.93 6.75
C LEU A 142 13.58 -13.37 6.21
N GLY A 143 13.58 -13.94 5.00
CA GLY A 143 12.37 -14.38 4.28
C GLY A 143 11.82 -13.35 3.31
N THR A 144 12.23 -12.08 3.40
CA THR A 144 11.72 -11.01 2.55
C THR A 144 12.01 -11.26 1.06
N LEU A 145 13.17 -11.79 0.71
CA LEU A 145 13.55 -12.06 -0.68
C LEU A 145 12.49 -12.90 -1.40
N ASN A 146 12.08 -14.02 -0.78
CA ASN A 146 11.07 -14.89 -1.36
C ASN A 146 9.70 -14.23 -1.46
N HIS A 147 9.23 -13.61 -0.38
CA HIS A 147 7.88 -13.01 -0.34
C HIS A 147 7.79 -11.83 -1.30
N THR A 148 8.82 -11.00 -1.36
CA THR A 148 8.86 -9.83 -2.23
C THR A 148 8.92 -10.23 -3.70
N ALA A 149 9.82 -11.15 -4.07
CA ALA A 149 9.93 -11.62 -5.46
C ALA A 149 8.61 -12.22 -5.96
N LEU A 150 7.95 -13.07 -5.15
CA LEU A 150 6.64 -13.63 -5.50
C LEU A 150 5.55 -12.56 -5.65
N THR A 151 5.59 -11.51 -4.82
CA THR A 151 4.63 -10.40 -4.89
C THR A 151 4.84 -9.58 -6.17
N VAL A 152 6.09 -9.22 -6.49
CA VAL A 152 6.45 -8.52 -7.73
C VAL A 152 6.08 -9.33 -8.96
N GLU A 153 6.38 -10.64 -8.95
CA GLU A 153 6.01 -11.54 -10.06
C GLU A 153 4.48 -11.59 -10.25
N ALA A 154 3.71 -11.65 -9.16
CA ALA A 154 2.25 -11.69 -9.22
C ALA A 154 1.66 -10.39 -9.79
N LEU A 155 2.23 -9.22 -9.48
CA LEU A 155 1.86 -7.93 -10.06
C LEU A 155 2.15 -7.91 -11.56
N ARG A 156 3.38 -8.25 -11.96
CA ARG A 156 3.79 -8.26 -13.37
C ARG A 156 2.98 -9.22 -14.24
N ARG A 157 2.54 -10.36 -13.69
CA ARG A 157 1.63 -11.29 -14.37
C ARG A 157 0.23 -10.74 -14.63
N ARG A 158 -0.12 -9.63 -14.01
CA ARG A 158 -1.36 -8.86 -14.20
C ARG A 158 -1.10 -7.55 -14.93
N ASP A 159 0.07 -7.43 -15.59
CA ASP A 159 0.50 -6.23 -16.31
C ASP A 159 0.57 -4.96 -15.44
N VAL A 160 0.68 -5.11 -14.12
CA VAL A 160 0.84 -3.99 -13.19
C VAL A 160 2.31 -3.57 -13.14
N SER A 161 2.56 -2.30 -13.42
CA SER A 161 3.87 -1.68 -13.26
C SER A 161 4.27 -1.64 -11.78
N VAL A 162 5.51 -2.03 -11.47
CA VAL A 162 6.06 -1.98 -10.12
C VAL A 162 6.98 -0.78 -10.00
N LEU A 163 6.62 0.18 -9.15
CA LEU A 163 7.40 1.38 -8.85
C LEU A 163 8.70 1.05 -8.14
N GLY A 164 8.64 0.05 -7.27
CA GLY A 164 9.73 -0.44 -6.46
C GLY A 164 9.26 -1.11 -5.18
N VAL A 165 10.20 -1.35 -4.28
CA VAL A 165 9.99 -2.02 -2.99
C VAL A 165 10.41 -1.10 -1.86
N ALA A 166 9.56 -0.91 -0.87
CA ALA A 166 9.86 -0.27 0.39
C ALA A 166 10.09 -1.34 1.48
N LEU A 167 11.34 -1.51 1.90
CA LEU A 167 11.70 -2.36 3.02
C LEU A 167 11.52 -1.58 4.32
N ASN A 168 10.41 -1.84 4.98
CA ASN A 168 10.03 -1.16 6.22
C ASN A 168 10.69 -1.81 7.45
N ARG A 169 10.87 -1.01 8.50
CA ARG A 169 11.54 -1.38 9.76
C ARG A 169 12.95 -1.92 9.52
N TYR A 170 13.71 -1.16 8.76
CA TYR A 170 15.10 -1.49 8.46
C TYR A 170 16.01 -0.96 9.57
N GLU A 171 16.68 -1.87 10.26
CA GLU A 171 17.68 -1.54 11.29
C GLU A 171 19.13 -1.70 10.77
N GLY A 172 19.35 -2.54 9.75
CA GLY A 172 20.66 -2.84 9.20
C GLY A 172 21.56 -3.68 10.14
N GLU A 173 20.98 -4.27 11.18
CA GLU A 173 21.74 -5.00 12.20
C GLU A 173 22.16 -6.39 11.74
N SER A 174 21.28 -7.12 11.08
CA SER A 174 21.56 -8.47 10.59
C SER A 174 22.26 -8.45 9.22
N VAL A 175 22.98 -9.54 8.90
CA VAL A 175 23.56 -9.71 7.56
C VAL A 175 22.46 -9.72 6.49
N ALA A 176 21.33 -10.37 6.78
CA ALA A 176 20.20 -10.43 5.86
C ALA A 176 19.69 -9.04 5.52
N GLU A 177 19.46 -8.19 6.52
CA GLU A 177 18.98 -6.81 6.26
C GLU A 177 19.95 -6.02 5.40
N ARG A 178 21.26 -6.08 5.69
CA ARG A 178 22.26 -5.33 4.91
C ARG A 178 22.42 -5.82 3.47
N THR A 179 22.09 -7.06 3.17
CA THR A 179 22.23 -7.64 1.82
C THR A 179 20.92 -7.69 1.04
N ASN A 180 19.77 -7.74 1.73
CA ASN A 180 18.46 -7.87 1.09
C ASN A 180 18.13 -6.76 0.09
N PRO A 181 18.44 -5.46 0.33
CA PRO A 181 18.15 -4.41 -0.64
C PRO A 181 18.78 -4.70 -2.01
N ASP A 182 20.10 -4.90 -2.05
CA ASP A 182 20.83 -5.18 -3.29
C ASP A 182 20.37 -6.48 -3.99
N GLU A 183 20.05 -7.51 -3.20
CA GLU A 183 19.54 -8.76 -3.77
C GLU A 183 18.14 -8.60 -4.35
N LEU A 184 17.26 -7.83 -3.71
CA LEU A 184 15.93 -7.55 -4.24
C LEU A 184 15.98 -6.71 -5.51
N GLU A 185 16.86 -5.70 -5.59
CA GLU A 185 17.06 -4.96 -6.83
C GLU A 185 17.44 -5.88 -7.99
N ARG A 186 18.40 -6.80 -7.77
CA ARG A 186 18.79 -7.78 -8.78
C ARG A 186 17.68 -8.76 -9.15
N MET A 187 16.94 -9.27 -8.15
CA MET A 187 15.88 -10.28 -8.35
C MET A 187 14.63 -9.69 -9.00
N CYS A 188 14.28 -8.46 -8.61
CA CYS A 188 13.03 -7.84 -9.00
C CYS A 188 13.17 -6.83 -10.13
N ASP A 189 14.40 -6.43 -10.50
CA ASP A 189 14.66 -5.41 -11.53
C ASP A 189 13.78 -4.17 -11.30
N CYS A 190 13.85 -3.62 -10.09
CA CYS A 190 13.16 -2.40 -9.67
C CYS A 190 13.87 -1.78 -8.46
N PRO A 191 13.72 -0.46 -8.22
CA PRO A 191 14.32 0.21 -7.08
C PRO A 191 13.89 -0.36 -5.73
N VAL A 192 14.79 -0.33 -4.74
CA VAL A 192 14.50 -0.73 -3.37
C VAL A 192 14.89 0.40 -2.41
N TRP A 193 13.94 0.84 -1.59
CA TRP A 193 14.15 1.83 -0.53
C TRP A 193 14.09 1.20 0.82
N THR A 194 14.98 1.59 1.73
CA THR A 194 14.95 1.17 3.13
C THR A 194 14.34 2.27 3.98
N LEU A 195 13.31 1.92 4.75
CA LEU A 195 12.67 2.81 5.69
C LEU A 195 13.10 2.41 7.11
N PRO A 196 13.70 3.33 7.88
CA PRO A 196 14.24 2.99 9.18
C PRO A 196 13.14 2.55 10.17
N GLU A 197 13.50 1.68 11.10
CA GLU A 197 12.67 1.46 12.29
C GLU A 197 12.68 2.77 13.08
N SER A 198 11.54 3.36 13.25
CA SER A 198 11.37 4.64 13.95
C SER A 198 10.16 4.57 14.89
N PRO A 199 10.25 5.13 16.10
CA PRO A 199 9.08 5.32 16.95
C PRO A 199 8.19 6.39 16.32
N LEU A 200 7.13 5.99 15.61
CA LEU A 200 6.19 6.89 14.95
C LEU A 200 5.20 7.47 15.97
N GLU A 201 5.72 8.24 16.92
CA GLU A 201 4.94 8.81 18.04
C GLU A 201 4.30 10.15 17.69
N SER A 202 4.87 10.85 16.71
CA SER A 202 4.38 12.14 16.24
C SER A 202 4.07 12.14 14.73
N ARG A 203 3.25 13.11 14.33
CA ARG A 203 2.97 13.36 12.90
C ARG A 203 4.22 13.73 12.12
N ASP A 204 5.17 14.38 12.77
CA ASP A 204 6.43 14.78 12.12
C ASP A 204 7.29 13.56 11.84
N ASP A 205 7.32 12.55 12.72
CA ASP A 205 8.03 11.29 12.46
C ASP A 205 7.49 10.60 11.21
N VAL A 206 6.16 10.56 11.02
CA VAL A 206 5.54 9.98 9.84
C VAL A 206 5.90 10.77 8.57
N ARG A 207 5.95 12.09 8.65
CA ARG A 207 6.33 12.96 7.53
C ARG A 207 7.80 12.82 7.15
N GLU A 208 8.68 12.70 8.13
CA GLU A 208 10.12 12.45 7.92
C GLU A 208 10.34 11.11 7.22
N LEU A 209 9.63 10.06 7.61
CA LEU A 209 9.69 8.77 6.93
C LEU A 209 9.34 8.90 5.43
N GLY A 210 8.43 9.79 5.08
CA GLY A 210 8.08 10.07 3.68
C GLY A 210 9.24 10.62 2.85
N ALA A 211 10.25 11.23 3.47
CA ALA A 211 11.42 11.76 2.77
C ALA A 211 12.37 10.64 2.25
N ASP A 212 12.33 9.46 2.86
CA ASP A 212 13.11 8.29 2.44
C ASP A 212 12.49 7.58 1.24
N LEU A 213 11.25 7.94 0.87
CA LEU A 213 10.56 7.42 -0.31
C LEU A 213 10.83 8.30 -1.54
N PRO A 214 10.68 7.76 -2.77
CA PRO A 214 10.87 8.54 -3.98
C PRO A 214 9.88 9.70 -4.07
N ALA A 215 10.23 10.71 -4.86
CA ALA A 215 9.27 11.73 -5.23
C ALA A 215 8.24 11.14 -6.20
N PHE A 216 6.97 11.22 -5.85
CA PHE A 216 5.85 10.82 -6.71
C PHE A 216 5.36 12.07 -7.46
N ASP A 217 6.21 12.62 -8.36
CA ASP A 217 5.99 13.90 -9.05
C ASP A 217 5.20 13.80 -10.38
N GLY A 218 4.38 12.78 -10.51
CA GLY A 218 3.56 12.56 -11.71
C GLY A 218 4.32 11.94 -12.90
N ARG A 219 5.61 11.70 -12.79
CA ARG A 219 6.42 10.98 -13.78
C ARG A 219 6.57 9.50 -13.42
N VAL A 220 5.50 8.93 -12.91
CA VAL A 220 5.44 7.52 -12.58
C VAL A 220 5.46 6.72 -13.89
N GLY A 221 6.62 6.18 -14.27
CA GLY A 221 6.79 5.37 -15.49
C GLY A 221 7.85 5.86 -16.48
N GLU A 222 8.52 6.98 -16.25
CA GLU A 222 9.70 7.34 -17.03
C GLU A 222 10.96 6.71 -16.39
N ASP A 223 11.74 5.98 -17.18
CA ASP A 223 13.02 5.40 -16.76
C ASP A 223 13.89 6.46 -16.06
N PRO A 224 14.62 6.12 -14.99
CA PRO A 224 15.59 7.03 -14.39
C PRO A 224 16.60 7.47 -15.46
N PRO A 225 17.04 8.72 -15.47
CA PRO A 225 18.04 9.18 -16.44
C PRO A 225 19.31 8.34 -16.30
N MET A 226 19.74 7.76 -17.43
CA MET A 226 20.98 6.98 -17.55
C MET A 226 22.21 7.80 -17.12
#